data_eec98b26abe203e14b896f840a05323b
#
_entry.id   eec98b26abe203e14b896f840a05323b
#
_cell.length_a   1.000
_cell.length_b   1.000
_cell.length_c   1.000
_cell.angle_alpha   90.00
_cell.angle_beta   90.00
_cell.angle_gamma   90.00
#
_symmetry.space_group_name_H-M   'P 1'
#
loop_
_entity.id
_entity.type
_entity.pdbx_description
1 polymer ?
#
loop_
_entity_poly.entity_id
_entity_poly.type
_entity_poly.pdbx_seq_one_letter_code
_entity_poly.pdbx_strand_id
1 'polypeptide(L)'
;TADQENERVRARIDRLVNRLPCMVYRCRIDPGERMDSDYRMTLEYVSRGSQDLLGISEKNMVENAWNTLERMTHPADLQGVRKAVYDSIVTHTPYEKMYRLRLPDGTRKWVWDQGEAVYDEHGAPIYFEGLLMDVSGQKFTEIALKEENERLKMGMDSAERMGAIVGKSEAMHRVYNLIMKAAETDANVIIYGETGCGKDMVARAIHNYSGRKGAYVPVNCGAIPENLLESEFFGYARGAFTGATRSKEGLVAAANNGTLFLDEVGELPMHLQVKFLRVLESKSYTPLGTNVPRQSSFRLVSATNRDMRSMVREGKVRADFYYRVNVLEIKLPPLRERREDIPLLVKSWSERNGVNLSLPHEVRIAMNHYEWPGNVRELKNFVEYGVGFCEHGVLTLDLMDSRFKTASPPPVKTEKGMPSPPPGPARDTAEYDRI
;
A
#
# COMPACT_ATOMS: atom_id res chain seq x y z
N THR A 1 -66.93 -23.04 -16.64
CA THR A 1 -67.20 -23.33 -15.21
C THR A 1 -66.07 -22.71 -14.40
N ALA A 2 -66.37 -22.31 -13.15
CA ALA A 2 -65.40 -21.66 -12.27
C ALA A 2 -64.04 -22.44 -12.11
N ASP A 3 -64.11 -23.77 -12.12
CA ASP A 3 -62.95 -24.65 -12.03
C ASP A 3 -62.02 -24.55 -13.23
N GLN A 4 -62.56 -24.43 -14.44
CA GLN A 4 -61.73 -24.26 -15.67
C GLN A 4 -61.06 -22.89 -15.72
N GLU A 5 -61.69 -21.89 -15.16
CA GLU A 5 -61.10 -20.53 -15.07
C GLU A 5 -59.99 -20.47 -14.03
N ASN A 6 -60.20 -21.12 -12.87
CA ASN A 6 -59.17 -21.28 -11.84
C ASN A 6 -57.96 -22.08 -12.34
N GLU A 7 -58.12 -23.14 -13.12
CA GLU A 7 -57.00 -23.87 -13.73
C GLU A 7 -56.24 -23.03 -14.75
N ARG A 8 -56.95 -22.22 -15.57
CA ARG A 8 -56.31 -21.31 -16.51
C ARG A 8 -55.50 -20.22 -15.82
N VAL A 9 -56.02 -19.67 -14.74
CA VAL A 9 -55.33 -18.65 -13.94
C VAL A 9 -54.08 -19.24 -13.29
N ARG A 10 -54.18 -20.42 -12.65
CA ARG A 10 -53.05 -21.14 -12.09
C ARG A 10 -51.98 -21.42 -13.13
N ALA A 11 -52.31 -21.98 -14.29
CA ALA A 11 -51.39 -22.25 -15.37
C ALA A 11 -50.73 -20.99 -15.95
N ARG A 12 -51.39 -19.83 -15.85
CA ARG A 12 -50.84 -18.53 -16.26
C ARG A 12 -49.87 -18.00 -15.23
N ILE A 13 -50.18 -18.10 -13.94
CA ILE A 13 -49.30 -17.70 -12.84
C ILE A 13 -48.05 -18.57 -12.84
N ASP A 14 -48.15 -19.87 -12.95
CA ASP A 14 -47.02 -20.79 -13.01
C ASP A 14 -46.08 -20.47 -14.17
N ARG A 15 -46.63 -20.12 -15.35
CA ARG A 15 -45.81 -19.69 -16.49
C ARG A 15 -45.06 -18.37 -16.28
N LEU A 16 -45.64 -17.43 -15.53
CA LEU A 16 -45.00 -16.16 -15.22
C LEU A 16 -43.90 -16.35 -14.17
N VAL A 17 -44.24 -17.08 -13.10
CA VAL A 17 -43.29 -17.38 -12.00
C VAL A 17 -42.06 -18.14 -12.51
N ASN A 18 -42.26 -19.14 -13.39
CA ASN A 18 -41.17 -19.93 -13.98
C ASN A 18 -40.32 -19.19 -15.02
N ARG A 19 -40.65 -17.95 -15.38
CA ARG A 19 -39.84 -17.07 -16.23
C ARG A 19 -38.98 -16.09 -15.43
N LEU A 20 -39.23 -15.98 -14.14
CA LEU A 20 -38.43 -15.10 -13.27
C LEU A 20 -37.04 -15.71 -13.06
N PRO A 21 -35.97 -14.90 -13.04
CA PRO A 21 -34.62 -15.35 -12.79
C PRO A 21 -34.39 -15.58 -11.27
N CYS A 22 -35.33 -16.18 -10.58
CA CYS A 22 -35.31 -16.45 -9.15
C CYS A 22 -36.09 -17.72 -8.81
N MET A 23 -35.81 -18.26 -7.64
CA MET A 23 -36.62 -19.33 -7.05
C MET A 23 -37.70 -18.70 -6.20
N VAL A 24 -38.99 -18.97 -6.53
CA VAL A 24 -40.14 -18.60 -5.70
C VAL A 24 -40.53 -19.80 -4.88
N TYR A 25 -40.83 -19.60 -3.61
CA TYR A 25 -41.16 -20.69 -2.69
C TYR A 25 -42.33 -20.32 -1.79
N ARG A 26 -43.04 -21.36 -1.32
CA ARG A 26 -44.05 -21.30 -0.25
C ARG A 26 -43.78 -22.42 0.72
N CYS A 27 -43.67 -22.07 2.00
CA CYS A 27 -43.56 -23.00 3.11
C CYS A 27 -44.82 -22.92 3.97
N ARG A 28 -45.40 -24.07 4.35
CA ARG A 28 -46.40 -24.11 5.40
C ARG A 28 -45.71 -24.00 6.74
N ILE A 29 -46.27 -23.17 7.63
CA ILE A 29 -45.85 -23.07 9.03
C ILE A 29 -46.62 -24.07 9.84
N ASP A 30 -45.96 -25.05 10.47
CA ASP A 30 -46.59 -26.11 11.22
C ASP A 30 -47.01 -25.59 12.61
N PRO A 31 -48.33 -25.62 12.97
CA PRO A 31 -48.81 -25.16 14.26
C PRO A 31 -48.44 -26.17 15.36
N GLY A 32 -47.75 -25.73 16.39
CA GLY A 32 -47.57 -26.50 17.62
C GLY A 32 -46.14 -26.69 18.14
N GLU A 33 -45.12 -26.46 17.39
CA GLU A 33 -43.73 -26.56 17.85
C GLU A 33 -43.03 -25.17 17.84
N ARG A 34 -43.34 -24.35 18.85
CA ARG A 34 -42.49 -23.22 19.18
C ARG A 34 -41.23 -23.75 19.87
N MET A 35 -40.15 -23.90 19.15
CA MET A 35 -38.82 -23.86 19.77
C MET A 35 -38.42 -22.39 19.98
N ASP A 36 -37.74 -22.09 21.07
CA ASP A 36 -37.30 -20.71 21.44
C ASP A 36 -36.50 -20.02 20.33
N SER A 37 -37.15 -19.42 19.33
CA SER A 37 -36.60 -18.72 18.16
C SER A 37 -36.70 -19.43 16.79
N ASP A 38 -37.53 -20.49 16.63
CA ASP A 38 -37.68 -21.17 15.33
C ASP A 38 -39.12 -21.64 15.07
N TYR A 39 -39.57 -21.52 13.82
CA TYR A 39 -40.82 -22.12 13.36
C TYR A 39 -40.49 -23.31 12.48
N ARG A 40 -41.12 -24.44 12.71
CA ARG A 40 -41.01 -25.56 11.79
C ARG A 40 -41.78 -25.23 10.53
N MET A 41 -41.11 -25.30 9.38
CA MET A 41 -41.72 -25.01 8.09
C MET A 41 -41.58 -26.20 7.15
N THR A 42 -42.64 -26.49 6.39
CA THR A 42 -42.66 -27.52 5.35
C THR A 42 -42.80 -26.85 3.99
N LEU A 43 -41.90 -27.10 3.07
CA LEU A 43 -41.96 -26.54 1.71
C LEU A 43 -43.08 -27.23 0.94
N GLU A 44 -44.07 -26.47 0.48
CA GLU A 44 -45.22 -26.99 -0.29
C GLU A 44 -45.10 -26.66 -1.79
N TYR A 45 -44.47 -25.55 -2.10
CA TYR A 45 -44.27 -25.12 -3.48
C TYR A 45 -42.90 -24.50 -3.69
N VAL A 46 -42.32 -24.80 -4.84
CA VAL A 46 -41.13 -24.12 -5.35
C VAL A 46 -41.21 -24.03 -6.87
N SER A 47 -40.75 -22.90 -7.43
CA SER A 47 -40.69 -22.72 -8.86
C SER A 47 -39.50 -23.44 -9.50
N ARG A 48 -39.51 -23.56 -10.82
CA ARG A 48 -38.42 -24.14 -11.62
C ARG A 48 -37.07 -23.44 -11.36
N GLY A 49 -37.09 -22.19 -10.88
CA GLY A 49 -35.86 -21.45 -10.50
C GLY A 49 -35.00 -22.20 -9.49
N SER A 50 -35.53 -23.20 -8.75
CA SER A 50 -34.70 -24.05 -7.88
C SER A 50 -33.65 -24.85 -8.64
N GLN A 51 -33.97 -25.33 -9.85
CA GLN A 51 -33.03 -26.05 -10.72
C GLN A 51 -31.92 -25.10 -11.22
N ASP A 52 -32.28 -23.89 -11.61
CA ASP A 52 -31.32 -22.90 -12.16
C ASP A 52 -30.44 -22.33 -11.05
N LEU A 53 -30.99 -22.07 -9.87
CA LEU A 53 -30.28 -21.46 -8.75
C LEU A 53 -29.44 -22.48 -7.96
N LEU A 54 -30.03 -23.64 -7.61
CA LEU A 54 -29.49 -24.61 -6.67
C LEU A 54 -29.02 -25.92 -7.33
N GLY A 55 -29.37 -26.14 -8.60
CA GLY A 55 -29.17 -27.42 -9.27
C GLY A 55 -30.08 -28.55 -8.83
N ILE A 56 -31.18 -28.24 -8.11
CA ILE A 56 -32.13 -29.22 -7.52
C ILE A 56 -33.49 -29.05 -8.14
N SER A 57 -34.07 -30.14 -8.64
CA SER A 57 -35.41 -30.10 -9.24
C SER A 57 -36.48 -29.80 -8.21
N GLU A 58 -37.61 -29.21 -8.67
CA GLU A 58 -38.80 -28.90 -7.85
C GLU A 58 -39.25 -30.11 -6.98
N LYS A 59 -39.32 -31.27 -7.60
CA LYS A 59 -39.75 -32.51 -6.91
C LYS A 59 -38.80 -32.88 -5.76
N ASN A 60 -37.51 -32.85 -6.00
CA ASN A 60 -36.49 -33.18 -4.98
C ASN A 60 -36.44 -32.14 -3.88
N MET A 61 -36.74 -30.86 -4.20
CA MET A 61 -36.83 -29.80 -3.20
C MET A 61 -37.99 -30.01 -2.27
N VAL A 62 -39.21 -30.33 -2.77
CA VAL A 62 -40.39 -30.51 -1.94
C VAL A 62 -40.27 -31.77 -1.05
N GLU A 63 -39.70 -32.86 -1.57
CA GLU A 63 -39.54 -34.11 -0.80
C GLU A 63 -38.48 -33.99 0.33
N ASN A 64 -37.49 -33.10 0.22
CA ASN A 64 -36.37 -32.96 1.18
C ASN A 64 -36.15 -31.52 1.70
N ALA A 65 -37.15 -30.72 1.64
CA ALA A 65 -37.18 -29.28 1.51
C ALA A 65 -36.34 -28.42 2.44
N TRP A 66 -36.72 -28.28 3.69
CA TRP A 66 -36.14 -27.24 4.57
C TRP A 66 -34.74 -27.60 5.02
N ASN A 67 -34.49 -28.85 5.35
CA ASN A 67 -33.12 -29.30 5.69
C ASN A 67 -32.10 -29.09 4.55
N THR A 68 -32.57 -29.00 3.31
CA THR A 68 -31.68 -28.82 2.15
C THR A 68 -31.14 -27.39 2.07
N LEU A 69 -31.99 -26.36 2.18
CA LEU A 69 -31.56 -24.95 2.18
C LEU A 69 -30.69 -24.62 3.39
N GLU A 70 -31.09 -25.08 4.58
CA GLU A 70 -30.30 -24.87 5.79
C GLU A 70 -28.90 -25.50 5.72
N ARG A 71 -28.83 -26.74 5.20
CA ARG A 71 -27.53 -27.44 5.02
C ARG A 71 -26.65 -26.79 3.99
N MET A 72 -27.23 -26.08 3.01
CA MET A 72 -26.50 -25.30 2.02
C MET A 72 -26.10 -23.91 2.54
N THR A 73 -26.83 -23.38 3.53
CA THR A 73 -26.51 -22.08 4.11
C THR A 73 -25.17 -22.12 4.85
N HIS A 74 -24.36 -21.10 4.63
CA HIS A 74 -23.05 -21.01 5.28
C HIS A 74 -23.20 -20.96 6.82
N PRO A 75 -22.45 -21.78 7.61
CA PRO A 75 -22.67 -21.91 9.05
C PRO A 75 -22.67 -20.58 9.82
N ALA A 76 -21.83 -19.61 9.40
CA ALA A 76 -21.78 -18.28 10.01
C ALA A 76 -23.02 -17.42 9.74
N ASP A 77 -23.82 -17.75 8.71
CA ASP A 77 -24.97 -16.95 8.29
C ASP A 77 -26.30 -17.59 8.80
N LEU A 78 -26.31 -18.91 9.07
CA LEU A 78 -27.51 -19.70 9.39
C LEU A 78 -28.29 -19.14 10.57
N GLN A 79 -27.64 -18.85 11.69
CA GLN A 79 -28.32 -18.32 12.88
C GLN A 79 -28.94 -16.94 12.61
N GLY A 80 -28.26 -16.09 11.83
CA GLY A 80 -28.78 -14.79 11.43
C GLY A 80 -29.98 -14.86 10.49
N VAL A 81 -30.02 -15.86 9.60
CA VAL A 81 -31.16 -16.13 8.71
C VAL A 81 -32.38 -16.61 9.52
N ARG A 82 -32.21 -17.62 10.37
CA ARG A 82 -33.27 -18.14 11.24
C ARG A 82 -33.93 -17.06 12.10
N LYS A 83 -33.07 -16.25 12.76
CA LYS A 83 -33.56 -15.13 13.59
C LYS A 83 -34.36 -14.12 12.76
N ALA A 84 -33.87 -13.73 11.58
CA ALA A 84 -34.55 -12.75 10.75
C ALA A 84 -35.91 -13.25 10.24
N VAL A 85 -36.05 -14.52 9.89
CA VAL A 85 -37.31 -15.13 9.53
C VAL A 85 -38.27 -15.18 10.74
N TYR A 86 -37.78 -15.57 11.91
CA TYR A 86 -38.57 -15.57 13.15
C TYR A 86 -39.09 -14.16 13.50
N ASP A 87 -38.18 -13.17 13.48
CA ASP A 87 -38.53 -11.78 13.78
C ASP A 87 -39.59 -11.26 12.80
N SER A 88 -39.48 -11.56 11.50
CA SER A 88 -40.47 -11.23 10.46
C SER A 88 -41.85 -11.78 10.76
N ILE A 89 -41.95 -13.06 11.15
CA ILE A 89 -43.20 -13.70 11.49
C ILE A 89 -43.86 -13.08 12.73
N VAL A 90 -43.03 -12.79 13.76
CA VAL A 90 -43.54 -12.23 15.03
C VAL A 90 -43.95 -10.77 14.91
N THR A 91 -43.21 -10.01 14.10
CA THR A 91 -43.44 -8.56 13.97
C THR A 91 -44.36 -8.18 12.81
N HIS A 92 -44.85 -9.17 12.04
CA HIS A 92 -45.67 -8.96 10.83
C HIS A 92 -45.01 -8.03 9.80
N THR A 93 -43.67 -8.13 9.66
CA THR A 93 -42.91 -7.31 8.72
C THR A 93 -42.29 -8.19 7.63
N PRO A 94 -42.06 -7.64 6.41
CA PRO A 94 -41.36 -8.39 5.37
C PRO A 94 -39.95 -8.81 5.82
N TYR A 95 -39.55 -10.01 5.41
CA TYR A 95 -38.21 -10.54 5.59
C TYR A 95 -37.33 -10.17 4.41
N GLU A 96 -36.13 -9.73 4.69
CA GLU A 96 -35.10 -9.49 3.67
C GLU A 96 -33.73 -9.81 4.25
N LYS A 97 -32.99 -10.68 3.54
CA LYS A 97 -31.65 -11.08 3.97
C LYS A 97 -30.76 -11.45 2.79
N MET A 98 -29.49 -11.03 2.82
CA MET A 98 -28.44 -11.59 1.97
C MET A 98 -27.58 -12.56 2.76
N TYR A 99 -27.30 -13.73 2.18
CA TYR A 99 -26.45 -14.75 2.79
C TYR A 99 -25.78 -15.65 1.77
N ARG A 100 -24.86 -16.47 2.22
CA ARG A 100 -24.07 -17.37 1.38
C ARG A 100 -24.64 -18.77 1.38
N LEU A 101 -24.74 -19.35 0.18
CA LEU A 101 -25.00 -20.77 -0.02
C LEU A 101 -23.75 -21.49 -0.47
N ARG A 102 -23.63 -22.75 -0.07
CA ARG A 102 -22.65 -23.70 -0.59
C ARG A 102 -23.42 -24.84 -1.24
N LEU A 103 -23.37 -24.89 -2.57
CA LEU A 103 -24.07 -25.89 -3.36
C LEU A 103 -23.39 -27.27 -3.23
N PRO A 104 -24.12 -28.39 -3.58
CA PRO A 104 -23.56 -29.73 -3.51
C PRO A 104 -22.31 -29.97 -4.35
N ASP A 105 -22.17 -29.25 -5.45
CA ASP A 105 -20.96 -29.25 -6.32
C ASP A 105 -19.78 -28.47 -5.74
N GLY A 106 -19.92 -27.85 -4.56
CA GLY A 106 -18.92 -27.02 -3.92
C GLY A 106 -18.95 -25.53 -4.32
N THR A 107 -19.76 -25.14 -5.30
CA THR A 107 -19.96 -23.76 -5.73
C THR A 107 -20.50 -22.91 -4.59
N ARG A 108 -20.00 -21.70 -4.45
CA ARG A 108 -20.49 -20.71 -3.48
C ARG A 108 -21.28 -19.63 -4.21
N LYS A 109 -22.49 -19.37 -3.75
CA LYS A 109 -23.36 -18.32 -4.26
C LYS A 109 -23.75 -17.34 -3.15
N TRP A 110 -23.85 -16.07 -3.50
CA TRP A 110 -24.55 -15.09 -2.69
C TRP A 110 -25.98 -15.01 -3.16
N VAL A 111 -26.90 -15.14 -2.23
CA VAL A 111 -28.33 -15.05 -2.51
C VAL A 111 -28.96 -13.90 -1.73
N TRP A 112 -29.90 -13.27 -2.36
CA TRP A 112 -30.82 -12.32 -1.75
C TRP A 112 -32.19 -13.02 -1.60
N ASP A 113 -32.65 -13.05 -0.38
CA ASP A 113 -33.89 -13.77 0.02
C ASP A 113 -34.86 -12.75 0.60
N GLN A 114 -36.03 -12.68 0.01
CA GLN A 114 -37.12 -11.81 0.44
C GLN A 114 -38.41 -12.66 0.60
N GLY A 115 -39.13 -12.45 1.70
CA GLY A 115 -40.34 -13.17 1.97
C GLY A 115 -41.23 -12.48 2.99
N GLU A 116 -42.44 -13.03 3.14
CA GLU A 116 -43.38 -12.55 4.14
C GLU A 116 -44.27 -13.72 4.64
N ALA A 117 -44.74 -13.58 5.86
CA ALA A 117 -45.68 -14.53 6.43
C ALA A 117 -47.13 -14.20 6.03
N VAL A 118 -47.90 -15.22 5.73
CA VAL A 118 -49.35 -15.14 5.48
C VAL A 118 -50.06 -15.63 6.72
N TYR A 119 -51.09 -14.91 7.19
CA TYR A 119 -51.79 -15.17 8.43
C TYR A 119 -53.23 -15.53 8.15
N ASP A 120 -53.83 -16.31 9.04
CA ASP A 120 -55.28 -16.63 9.03
C ASP A 120 -56.13 -15.46 9.59
N GLU A 121 -57.47 -15.65 9.61
CA GLU A 121 -58.40 -14.64 10.13
C GLU A 121 -58.23 -14.35 11.65
N HIS A 122 -57.51 -15.21 12.36
CA HIS A 122 -57.21 -15.08 13.79
C HIS A 122 -55.79 -14.51 14.06
N GLY A 123 -55.05 -14.20 13.00
CA GLY A 123 -53.67 -13.67 13.09
C GLY A 123 -52.61 -14.73 13.37
N ALA A 124 -52.94 -16.01 13.18
CA ALA A 124 -51.95 -17.09 13.26
C ALA A 124 -51.22 -17.26 11.92
N PRO A 125 -49.87 -17.38 11.91
CA PRO A 125 -49.11 -17.55 10.68
C PRO A 125 -49.34 -18.95 10.08
N ILE A 126 -49.78 -19.00 8.83
CA ILE A 126 -50.07 -20.24 8.10
C ILE A 126 -49.06 -20.59 7.01
N TYR A 127 -48.56 -19.58 6.31
CA TYR A 127 -47.57 -19.77 5.28
C TYR A 127 -46.46 -18.74 5.41
N PHE A 128 -45.29 -19.07 4.86
CA PHE A 128 -44.19 -18.16 4.57
C PHE A 128 -43.89 -18.25 3.07
N GLU A 129 -44.02 -17.14 2.38
CA GLU A 129 -43.84 -17.06 0.93
C GLU A 129 -42.66 -16.13 0.62
N GLY A 130 -41.88 -16.50 -0.37
CA GLY A 130 -40.75 -15.68 -0.71
C GLY A 130 -40.10 -16.01 -2.06
N LEU A 131 -39.07 -15.25 -2.34
CA LEU A 131 -38.22 -15.44 -3.51
C LEU A 131 -36.73 -15.40 -3.11
N LEU A 132 -35.94 -16.24 -3.79
CA LEU A 132 -34.51 -16.36 -3.61
C LEU A 132 -33.83 -16.05 -4.95
N MET A 133 -32.94 -15.08 -4.98
CA MET A 133 -32.25 -14.60 -6.18
C MET A 133 -30.73 -14.73 -6.06
N ASP A 134 -30.05 -15.15 -7.13
CA ASP A 134 -28.59 -15.14 -7.22
C ASP A 134 -28.08 -13.70 -7.43
N VAL A 135 -27.39 -13.19 -6.42
CA VAL A 135 -26.76 -11.86 -6.45
C VAL A 135 -25.22 -11.94 -6.46
N SER A 136 -24.67 -13.11 -6.75
CA SER A 136 -23.22 -13.34 -6.74
C SER A 136 -22.49 -12.38 -7.66
N GLY A 137 -22.99 -12.15 -8.87
CA GLY A 137 -22.38 -11.22 -9.83
C GLY A 137 -22.33 -9.78 -9.31
N GLN A 138 -23.44 -9.29 -8.72
CA GLN A 138 -23.50 -7.95 -8.12
C GLN A 138 -22.58 -7.84 -6.91
N LYS A 139 -22.58 -8.88 -6.06
CA LYS A 139 -21.76 -8.89 -4.83
C LYS A 139 -20.27 -8.98 -5.13
N PHE A 140 -19.86 -9.76 -6.11
CA PHE A 140 -18.48 -9.81 -6.56
C PHE A 140 -18.03 -8.46 -7.18
N THR A 141 -18.90 -7.81 -7.94
CA THR A 141 -18.64 -6.48 -8.49
C THR A 141 -18.52 -5.42 -7.38
N GLU A 142 -19.40 -5.47 -6.38
CA GLU A 142 -19.34 -4.57 -5.22
C GLU A 142 -18.06 -4.77 -4.41
N ILE A 143 -17.65 -6.02 -4.16
CA ILE A 143 -16.41 -6.35 -3.45
C ILE A 143 -15.20 -5.86 -4.26
N ALA A 144 -15.17 -6.15 -5.57
CA ALA A 144 -14.08 -5.70 -6.45
C ALA A 144 -13.99 -4.18 -6.54
N LEU A 145 -15.13 -3.48 -6.63
CA LEU A 145 -15.20 -2.01 -6.59
C LEU A 145 -14.76 -1.45 -5.23
N LYS A 146 -15.09 -2.14 -4.14
CA LYS A 146 -14.68 -1.73 -2.79
C LYS A 146 -13.18 -1.93 -2.61
N GLU A 147 -12.64 -3.06 -3.04
CA GLU A 147 -11.20 -3.33 -3.03
C GLU A 147 -10.44 -2.35 -3.92
N GLU A 148 -10.98 -2.01 -5.11
CA GLU A 148 -10.39 -1.01 -6.00
C GLU A 148 -10.51 0.41 -5.41
N ASN A 149 -11.63 0.76 -4.76
CA ASN A 149 -11.77 2.02 -4.02
C ASN A 149 -10.86 2.11 -2.80
N GLU A 150 -10.65 1.01 -2.08
CA GLU A 150 -9.66 0.93 -1.00
C GLU A 150 -8.24 1.03 -1.56
N ARG A 151 -7.96 0.41 -2.70
CA ARG A 151 -6.72 0.57 -3.46
C ARG A 151 -6.52 2.00 -3.95
N LEU A 152 -7.56 2.62 -4.48
CA LEU A 152 -7.53 4.03 -4.92
C LEU A 152 -7.43 5.00 -3.73
N LYS A 153 -8.07 4.70 -2.60
CA LYS A 153 -7.91 5.48 -1.35
C LYS A 153 -6.55 5.28 -0.70
N MET A 154 -6.01 4.06 -0.68
CA MET A 154 -4.60 3.81 -0.35
C MET A 154 -3.68 4.50 -1.35
N GLY A 155 -4.07 4.60 -2.63
CA GLY A 155 -3.41 5.39 -3.67
C GLY A 155 -3.48 6.89 -3.44
N MET A 156 -4.54 7.42 -2.86
CA MET A 156 -4.68 8.85 -2.53
C MET A 156 -3.94 9.23 -1.23
N ASP A 157 -3.90 8.37 -0.22
CA ASP A 157 -2.97 8.51 0.93
C ASP A 157 -1.52 8.21 0.52
N SER A 158 -1.29 7.35 -0.48
CA SER A 158 0.02 7.08 -1.07
C SER A 158 0.46 8.15 -2.07
N ALA A 159 -0.43 9.05 -2.52
CA ALA A 159 -0.04 10.21 -3.32
C ALA A 159 0.84 11.20 -2.53
N GLU A 160 0.71 11.23 -1.19
CA GLU A 160 1.52 12.11 -0.33
C GLU A 160 2.50 11.35 0.57
N ARG A 161 2.37 10.01 0.70
CA ARG A 161 3.18 9.19 1.62
C ARG A 161 3.38 7.78 1.08
N MET A 162 4.56 7.23 1.32
CA MET A 162 4.85 5.80 1.17
C MET A 162 5.43 5.28 2.50
N GLY A 163 4.59 4.71 3.34
CA GLY A 163 4.96 4.35 4.70
C GLY A 163 5.43 5.58 5.49
N ALA A 164 6.70 5.60 5.88
CA ALA A 164 7.30 6.72 6.60
C ALA A 164 7.86 7.82 5.68
N ILE A 165 7.94 7.58 4.37
CA ILE A 165 8.43 8.58 3.39
C ILE A 165 7.27 9.53 3.06
N VAL A 166 7.53 10.83 3.12
CA VAL A 166 6.56 11.89 2.89
C VAL A 166 7.00 12.72 1.69
N GLY A 167 6.10 12.93 0.72
CA GLY A 167 6.33 13.75 -0.46
C GLY A 167 5.21 13.56 -1.49
N LYS A 168 4.76 14.65 -2.10
CA LYS A 168 3.71 14.69 -3.13
C LYS A 168 4.23 15.13 -4.50
N SER A 169 5.49 15.53 -4.57
CA SER A 169 6.11 15.99 -5.81
C SER A 169 6.18 14.88 -6.85
N GLU A 170 6.14 15.27 -8.12
CA GLU A 170 6.30 14.32 -9.24
C GLU A 170 7.64 13.57 -9.15
N ALA A 171 8.68 14.25 -8.66
CA ALA A 171 9.97 13.63 -8.41
C ALA A 171 9.88 12.50 -7.38
N MET A 172 9.13 12.69 -6.28
CA MET A 172 8.91 11.65 -5.28
C MET A 172 7.99 10.53 -5.77
N HIS A 173 6.99 10.83 -6.59
CA HIS A 173 6.18 9.78 -7.23
C HIS A 173 7.01 8.86 -8.11
N ARG A 174 7.98 9.40 -8.87
CA ARG A 174 8.94 8.55 -9.62
C ARG A 174 9.76 7.66 -8.69
N VAL A 175 10.19 8.18 -7.55
CA VAL A 175 10.91 7.38 -6.53
C VAL A 175 10.00 6.28 -5.96
N TYR A 176 8.74 6.57 -5.63
CA TYR A 176 7.78 5.58 -5.12
C TYR A 176 7.58 4.42 -6.11
N ASN A 177 7.41 4.75 -7.39
CA ASN A 177 7.29 3.74 -8.44
C ASN A 177 8.55 2.86 -8.56
N LEU A 178 9.74 3.44 -8.41
CA LEU A 178 11.00 2.69 -8.41
C LEU A 178 11.15 1.81 -7.17
N ILE A 179 10.72 2.28 -5.99
CA ILE A 179 10.69 1.48 -4.75
C ILE A 179 9.80 0.25 -4.93
N MET A 180 8.58 0.41 -5.48
CA MET A 180 7.65 -0.70 -5.72
C MET A 180 8.23 -1.71 -6.70
N LYS A 181 8.73 -1.26 -7.85
CA LYS A 181 9.41 -2.14 -8.82
C LYS A 181 10.62 -2.85 -8.21
N ALA A 182 11.40 -2.13 -7.41
CA ALA A 182 12.51 -2.73 -6.71
C ALA A 182 12.04 -3.79 -5.70
N ALA A 183 10.95 -3.56 -4.97
CA ALA A 183 10.42 -4.49 -3.98
C ALA A 183 9.95 -5.82 -4.59
N GLU A 184 9.46 -5.82 -5.82
CA GLU A 184 9.02 -7.01 -6.57
C GLU A 184 10.16 -7.95 -7.00
N THR A 185 11.42 -7.51 -6.90
CA THR A 185 12.58 -8.25 -7.37
C THR A 185 13.58 -8.53 -6.26
N ASP A 186 14.45 -9.52 -6.45
CA ASP A 186 15.59 -9.79 -5.56
C ASP A 186 16.89 -9.09 -6.00
N ALA A 187 16.80 -8.24 -7.01
CA ALA A 187 17.96 -7.51 -7.52
C ALA A 187 18.55 -6.57 -6.46
N ASN A 188 19.87 -6.41 -6.47
CA ASN A 188 20.55 -5.44 -5.62
C ASN A 188 20.17 -4.03 -6.05
N VAL A 189 20.05 -3.12 -5.08
CA VAL A 189 19.65 -1.73 -5.30
C VAL A 189 20.72 -0.79 -4.80
N ILE A 190 21.02 0.24 -5.58
CA ILE A 190 21.81 1.37 -5.12
C ILE A 190 20.98 2.64 -5.11
N ILE A 191 21.03 3.37 -4.00
CA ILE A 191 20.31 4.62 -3.79
C ILE A 191 21.30 5.77 -3.80
N TYR A 192 21.21 6.63 -4.81
CA TYR A 192 21.98 7.86 -4.91
C TYR A 192 21.20 9.04 -4.35
N GLY A 193 21.86 9.91 -3.64
CA GLY A 193 21.27 11.16 -3.16
C GLY A 193 22.17 11.87 -2.18
N GLU A 194 22.01 13.17 -2.06
CA GLU A 194 22.77 14.01 -1.13
C GLU A 194 22.55 13.57 0.33
N THR A 195 23.45 14.01 1.21
CA THR A 195 23.32 13.75 2.66
C THR A 195 22.02 14.37 3.17
N GLY A 196 21.29 13.63 4.00
CA GLY A 196 20.03 14.10 4.60
C GLY A 196 18.78 14.01 3.70
N CYS A 197 18.85 13.45 2.48
CA CYS A 197 17.68 13.28 1.60
C CYS A 197 16.70 12.19 2.06
N GLY A 198 17.12 11.25 2.93
CA GLY A 198 16.30 10.14 3.42
C GLY A 198 16.55 8.80 2.73
N LYS A 199 17.79 8.53 2.29
CA LYS A 199 18.19 7.26 1.64
C LYS A 199 17.89 6.01 2.49
N ASP A 200 18.07 6.11 3.80
CA ASP A 200 17.75 5.06 4.78
C ASP A 200 16.25 4.73 4.82
N MET A 201 15.40 5.75 4.70
CA MET A 201 13.95 5.57 4.64
C MET A 201 13.54 4.82 3.37
N VAL A 202 14.16 5.13 2.23
CA VAL A 202 13.93 4.43 0.96
C VAL A 202 14.38 2.96 1.06
N ALA A 203 15.56 2.70 1.63
CA ALA A 203 16.06 1.34 1.83
C ALA A 203 15.13 0.50 2.73
N ARG A 204 14.64 1.10 3.82
CA ARG A 204 13.68 0.46 4.73
C ARG A 204 12.33 0.20 4.04
N ALA A 205 11.85 1.12 3.20
CA ALA A 205 10.63 0.94 2.43
C ALA A 205 10.77 -0.24 1.44
N ILE A 206 11.89 -0.34 0.71
CA ILE A 206 12.17 -1.47 -0.18
C ILE A 206 12.09 -2.80 0.58
N HIS A 207 12.70 -2.88 1.77
CA HIS A 207 12.62 -4.06 2.61
C HIS A 207 11.17 -4.38 3.03
N ASN A 208 10.44 -3.41 3.56
CA ASN A 208 9.08 -3.59 4.06
C ASN A 208 8.10 -4.06 2.96
N TYR A 209 8.22 -3.51 1.75
CA TYR A 209 7.37 -3.88 0.61
C TYR A 209 7.83 -5.14 -0.12
N SER A 210 9.05 -5.65 0.14
CA SER A 210 9.57 -6.86 -0.51
C SER A 210 9.00 -8.17 0.04
N GLY A 211 8.26 -8.13 1.15
CA GLY A 211 7.71 -9.33 1.82
C GLY A 211 8.76 -10.27 2.42
N ARG A 212 10.03 -9.86 2.47
CA ARG A 212 11.10 -10.68 3.07
C ARG A 212 10.90 -10.83 4.57
N LYS A 213 11.03 -12.06 5.06
CA LYS A 213 10.78 -12.42 6.48
C LYS A 213 11.99 -12.22 7.37
N GLY A 214 13.20 -12.15 6.82
CA GLY A 214 14.45 -11.94 7.58
C GLY A 214 14.60 -10.47 8.03
N ALA A 215 15.60 -10.19 8.83
CA ALA A 215 15.81 -8.88 9.42
C ALA A 215 16.26 -7.82 8.38
N TYR A 216 15.88 -6.55 8.62
CA TYR A 216 16.51 -5.38 8.01
C TYR A 216 17.71 -4.97 8.85
N VAL A 217 18.92 -5.13 8.30
CA VAL A 217 20.18 -4.87 8.99
C VAL A 217 20.85 -3.63 8.37
N PRO A 218 20.67 -2.44 8.97
CA PRO A 218 21.32 -1.22 8.51
C PRO A 218 22.73 -1.09 9.04
N VAL A 219 23.66 -0.72 8.17
CA VAL A 219 25.07 -0.48 8.49
C VAL A 219 25.55 0.79 7.81
N ASN A 220 26.11 1.72 8.56
CA ASN A 220 26.83 2.85 7.98
C ASN A 220 28.32 2.50 7.91
N CYS A 221 28.83 2.37 6.67
CA CYS A 221 30.22 1.97 6.43
C CYS A 221 31.24 3.01 6.91
N GLY A 222 30.87 4.30 6.87
CA GLY A 222 31.73 5.39 7.34
C GLY A 222 31.78 5.55 8.88
N ALA A 223 30.82 4.96 9.60
CA ALA A 223 30.75 5.07 11.06
C ALA A 223 31.57 4.01 11.81
N ILE A 224 31.97 2.93 11.13
CA ILE A 224 32.75 1.84 11.73
C ILE A 224 34.22 2.02 11.38
N PRO A 225 35.15 1.99 12.35
CA PRO A 225 36.58 2.03 12.08
C PRO A 225 37.01 0.90 11.13
N GLU A 226 37.88 1.21 10.16
CA GLU A 226 38.29 0.29 9.09
C GLU A 226 38.79 -1.06 9.61
N ASN A 227 39.57 -1.05 10.69
CA ASN A 227 40.11 -2.27 11.32
C ASN A 227 39.04 -3.15 12.00
N LEU A 228 37.83 -2.63 12.25
CA LEU A 228 36.72 -3.38 12.84
C LEU A 228 35.69 -3.83 11.80
N LEU A 229 35.65 -3.19 10.66
CA LEU A 229 34.64 -3.46 9.62
C LEU A 229 34.54 -4.96 9.29
N GLU A 230 35.67 -5.64 9.12
CA GLU A 230 35.69 -7.04 8.74
C GLU A 230 35.09 -7.92 9.83
N SER A 231 35.46 -7.69 11.10
CA SER A 231 34.92 -8.45 12.24
C SER A 231 33.44 -8.18 12.51
N GLU A 232 32.97 -6.94 12.24
CA GLU A 232 31.55 -6.61 12.35
C GLU A 232 30.73 -7.27 11.25
N PHE A 233 31.19 -7.24 10.00
CA PHE A 233 30.46 -7.83 8.89
C PHE A 233 30.42 -9.35 8.91
N PHE A 234 31.57 -10.01 9.12
CA PHE A 234 31.66 -11.46 8.95
C PHE A 234 31.66 -12.22 10.30
N GLY A 235 31.82 -11.49 11.41
CA GLY A 235 31.95 -12.11 12.71
C GLY A 235 33.29 -12.79 12.92
N TYR A 236 33.52 -13.38 14.09
CA TYR A 236 34.76 -14.05 14.44
C TYR A 236 34.56 -15.22 15.41
N ALA A 237 35.44 -16.19 15.31
CA ALA A 237 35.54 -17.29 16.28
C ALA A 237 36.33 -16.86 17.54
N ARG A 238 36.16 -17.55 18.65
CA ARG A 238 36.99 -17.36 19.83
C ARG A 238 38.45 -17.58 19.49
N GLY A 239 39.32 -16.65 19.92
CA GLY A 239 40.77 -16.72 19.64
C GLY A 239 41.20 -16.18 18.28
N ALA A 240 40.30 -15.61 17.47
CA ALA A 240 40.61 -15.06 16.14
C ALA A 240 41.66 -13.93 16.17
N PHE A 241 41.72 -13.17 17.25
CA PHE A 241 42.69 -12.10 17.50
C PHE A 241 42.83 -11.86 19.01
N THR A 242 43.83 -11.05 19.41
CA THR A 242 44.06 -10.66 20.78
C THR A 242 42.85 -9.92 21.34
N GLY A 243 42.16 -10.50 22.35
CA GLY A 243 40.91 -9.97 22.92
C GLY A 243 39.63 -10.69 22.44
N ALA A 244 39.69 -11.61 21.49
CA ALA A 244 38.56 -12.42 21.07
C ALA A 244 38.25 -13.55 22.09
N THR A 245 37.71 -13.19 23.24
CA THR A 245 37.39 -14.12 24.34
C THR A 245 36.13 -14.97 24.05
N ARG A 246 35.24 -14.48 23.19
CA ARG A 246 34.00 -15.15 22.76
C ARG A 246 33.89 -15.09 21.24
N SER A 247 33.07 -15.96 20.67
CA SER A 247 32.68 -15.84 19.26
C SER A 247 31.61 -14.74 19.13
N LYS A 248 31.63 -14.00 18.01
CA LYS A 248 30.62 -13.00 17.65
C LYS A 248 30.05 -13.31 16.25
N GLU A 249 28.76 -13.30 16.14
CA GLU A 249 28.08 -13.41 14.86
C GLU A 249 28.13 -12.06 14.12
N GLY A 250 28.37 -12.12 12.80
CA GLY A 250 28.51 -10.92 11.97
C GLY A 250 27.18 -10.44 11.38
N LEU A 251 27.19 -9.20 10.88
CA LEU A 251 26.01 -8.55 10.26
C LEU A 251 25.52 -9.30 9.02
N VAL A 252 26.41 -9.95 8.28
CA VAL A 252 26.06 -10.83 7.13
C VAL A 252 25.19 -12.00 7.57
N ALA A 253 25.49 -12.60 8.72
CA ALA A 253 24.66 -13.67 9.27
C ALA A 253 23.30 -13.12 9.74
N ALA A 254 23.30 -12.01 10.46
CA ALA A 254 22.10 -11.36 10.97
C ALA A 254 21.11 -10.98 9.85
N ALA A 255 21.62 -10.66 8.64
CA ALA A 255 20.82 -10.30 7.48
C ALA A 255 20.26 -11.52 6.71
N ASN A 256 20.51 -12.75 7.16
CA ASN A 256 20.07 -13.95 6.44
C ASN A 256 18.55 -13.96 6.19
N ASN A 257 18.15 -14.29 4.96
CA ASN A 257 16.77 -14.22 4.45
C ASN A 257 16.11 -12.84 4.54
N GLY A 258 16.89 -11.81 4.88
CA GLY A 258 16.46 -10.43 5.05
C GLY A 258 17.11 -9.48 4.04
N THR A 259 17.41 -8.28 4.50
CA THR A 259 18.04 -7.22 3.72
C THR A 259 19.23 -6.64 4.49
N LEU A 260 20.40 -6.64 3.87
CA LEU A 260 21.57 -5.90 4.35
C LEU A 260 21.55 -4.52 3.67
N PHE A 261 21.47 -3.46 4.46
CA PHE A 261 21.56 -2.10 3.98
C PHE A 261 22.92 -1.49 4.30
N LEU A 262 23.66 -1.12 3.27
CA LEU A 262 24.98 -0.45 3.39
C LEU A 262 24.83 1.02 3.06
N ASP A 263 24.82 1.89 4.07
CA ASP A 263 24.94 3.33 3.86
C ASP A 263 26.40 3.71 3.68
N GLU A 264 26.64 4.71 2.82
CA GLU A 264 27.98 5.17 2.43
C GLU A 264 28.84 4.02 1.88
N VAL A 265 28.28 3.19 0.98
CA VAL A 265 28.95 2.02 0.41
C VAL A 265 30.29 2.35 -0.29
N GLY A 266 30.47 3.58 -0.75
CA GLY A 266 31.74 4.07 -1.30
C GLY A 266 32.90 4.14 -0.30
N GLU A 267 32.63 4.09 1.01
CA GLU A 267 33.64 4.07 2.05
C GLU A 267 34.18 2.67 2.37
N LEU A 268 33.66 1.62 1.71
CA LEU A 268 34.14 0.26 1.92
C LEU A 268 35.58 0.11 1.41
N PRO A 269 36.54 -0.34 2.23
CA PRO A 269 37.91 -0.59 1.81
C PRO A 269 37.99 -1.68 0.73
N MET A 270 38.97 -1.57 -0.17
CA MET A 270 39.13 -2.46 -1.34
C MET A 270 39.16 -3.96 -0.97
N HIS A 271 39.81 -4.33 0.12
CA HIS A 271 39.89 -5.72 0.56
C HIS A 271 38.51 -6.28 0.98
N LEU A 272 37.63 -5.44 1.55
CA LEU A 272 36.28 -5.82 1.91
C LEU A 272 35.37 -5.90 0.69
N GLN A 273 35.55 -5.07 -0.33
CA GLN A 273 34.81 -5.17 -1.59
C GLN A 273 34.99 -6.56 -2.22
N VAL A 274 36.23 -7.11 -2.19
CA VAL A 274 36.52 -8.48 -2.67
C VAL A 274 35.75 -9.53 -1.87
N LYS A 275 35.72 -9.41 -0.55
CA LYS A 275 34.99 -10.34 0.32
C LYS A 275 33.49 -10.26 0.11
N PHE A 276 32.93 -9.05 0.02
CA PHE A 276 31.52 -8.84 -0.30
C PHE A 276 31.14 -9.40 -1.65
N LEU A 277 31.96 -9.21 -2.69
CA LEU A 277 31.70 -9.76 -4.01
C LEU A 277 31.54 -11.28 -3.94
N ARG A 278 32.44 -11.97 -3.25
CA ARG A 278 32.36 -13.44 -3.05
C ARG A 278 31.06 -13.82 -2.35
N VAL A 279 30.67 -13.12 -1.27
CA VAL A 279 29.41 -13.42 -0.56
C VAL A 279 28.19 -13.20 -1.42
N LEU A 280 28.17 -12.14 -2.24
CA LEU A 280 27.06 -11.85 -3.16
C LEU A 280 26.93 -12.89 -4.27
N GLU A 281 28.03 -13.53 -4.66
CA GLU A 281 28.05 -14.57 -5.69
C GLU A 281 27.74 -15.96 -5.11
N SER A 282 28.49 -16.37 -4.10
CA SER A 282 28.44 -17.74 -3.54
C SER A 282 27.39 -17.93 -2.44
N LYS A 283 26.81 -16.85 -1.93
CA LYS A 283 25.94 -16.85 -0.74
C LYS A 283 26.62 -17.48 0.50
N SER A 284 27.95 -17.45 0.52
CA SER A 284 28.78 -18.07 1.55
C SER A 284 29.86 -17.11 2.03
N TYR A 285 30.15 -17.12 3.31
CA TYR A 285 31.19 -16.33 3.96
C TYR A 285 31.91 -17.14 5.03
N THR A 286 33.12 -16.72 5.40
CA THR A 286 33.89 -17.38 6.45
C THR A 286 34.19 -16.37 7.56
N PRO A 287 33.74 -16.62 8.83
CA PRO A 287 34.09 -15.79 9.95
C PRO A 287 35.61 -15.74 10.20
N LEU A 288 36.11 -14.66 10.81
CA LEU A 288 37.55 -14.56 11.15
C LEU A 288 37.97 -15.64 12.15
N GLY A 289 39.16 -16.15 11.97
CA GLY A 289 39.74 -17.16 12.85
C GLY A 289 39.19 -18.59 12.66
N THR A 290 38.43 -18.83 11.56
CA THR A 290 37.94 -20.17 11.18
C THR A 290 38.06 -20.37 9.67
N ASN A 291 38.14 -21.65 9.26
CA ASN A 291 38.08 -22.03 7.83
C ASN A 291 36.72 -22.65 7.45
N VAL A 292 35.75 -22.64 8.38
CA VAL A 292 34.42 -23.25 8.14
C VAL A 292 33.51 -22.20 7.47
N PRO A 293 33.10 -22.43 6.19
CA PRO A 293 32.19 -21.52 5.53
C PRO A 293 30.78 -21.60 6.12
N ARG A 294 30.09 -20.46 6.16
CA ARG A 294 28.69 -20.35 6.55
C ARG A 294 27.86 -19.78 5.42
N GLN A 295 26.61 -20.18 5.34
CA GLN A 295 25.67 -19.71 4.33
C GLN A 295 24.89 -18.49 4.84
N SER A 296 24.70 -17.49 3.98
CA SER A 296 23.77 -16.38 4.21
C SER A 296 23.22 -15.87 2.90
N SER A 297 21.91 -15.91 2.77
CA SER A 297 21.18 -15.40 1.60
C SER A 297 20.44 -14.13 1.99
N PHE A 298 21.02 -12.99 1.68
CA PHE A 298 20.39 -11.68 1.89
C PHE A 298 20.26 -10.92 0.56
N ARG A 299 19.38 -9.92 0.55
CA ARG A 299 19.31 -8.90 -0.47
C ARG A 299 20.19 -7.73 -0.07
N LEU A 300 21.00 -7.22 -1.00
CA LEU A 300 21.80 -6.03 -0.77
C LEU A 300 21.04 -4.79 -1.25
N VAL A 301 20.89 -3.82 -0.37
CA VAL A 301 20.51 -2.44 -0.69
C VAL A 301 21.66 -1.54 -0.22
N SER A 302 22.13 -0.65 -1.06
CA SER A 302 23.26 0.24 -0.75
C SER A 302 22.87 1.68 -1.02
N ALA A 303 23.53 2.61 -0.33
CA ALA A 303 23.34 4.03 -0.50
C ALA A 303 24.67 4.76 -0.55
N THR A 304 24.73 5.85 -1.31
CA THR A 304 25.90 6.75 -1.38
C THR A 304 25.48 8.14 -1.86
N ASN A 305 26.26 9.13 -1.46
CA ASN A 305 26.21 10.49 -2.00
C ASN A 305 27.31 10.74 -3.05
N ARG A 306 28.20 9.76 -3.28
CA ARG A 306 29.35 9.88 -4.21
C ARG A 306 29.03 9.26 -5.56
N ASP A 307 29.68 9.77 -6.60
CA ASP A 307 29.65 9.13 -7.93
C ASP A 307 30.55 7.88 -7.95
N MET A 308 29.92 6.72 -7.81
CA MET A 308 30.60 5.42 -7.81
C MET A 308 31.36 5.17 -9.12
N ARG A 309 30.91 5.71 -10.27
CA ARG A 309 31.61 5.55 -11.56
C ARG A 309 32.94 6.31 -11.56
N SER A 310 32.96 7.50 -10.99
CA SER A 310 34.20 8.26 -10.82
C SER A 310 35.16 7.55 -9.86
N MET A 311 34.62 6.97 -8.76
CA MET A 311 35.44 6.21 -7.82
C MET A 311 36.04 4.93 -8.42
N VAL A 312 35.37 4.30 -9.39
CA VAL A 312 35.95 3.18 -10.17
C VAL A 312 37.12 3.67 -11.02
N ARG A 313 36.97 4.81 -11.70
CA ARG A 313 38.08 5.41 -12.51
C ARG A 313 39.28 5.80 -11.66
N GLU A 314 39.03 6.25 -10.43
CA GLU A 314 40.07 6.60 -9.46
C GLU A 314 40.68 5.37 -8.75
N GLY A 315 40.22 4.17 -9.02
CA GLY A 315 40.70 2.95 -8.39
C GLY A 315 40.30 2.78 -6.91
N LYS A 316 39.36 3.59 -6.42
CA LYS A 316 38.82 3.49 -5.03
C LYS A 316 37.74 2.43 -4.90
N VAL A 317 37.07 2.09 -6.00
CA VAL A 317 36.06 1.06 -6.07
C VAL A 317 36.39 0.11 -7.21
N ARG A 318 36.28 -1.18 -6.98
CA ARG A 318 36.49 -2.21 -8.00
C ARG A 318 35.34 -2.20 -9.00
N ALA A 319 35.64 -2.35 -10.27
CA ALA A 319 34.62 -2.40 -11.32
C ALA A 319 33.65 -3.59 -11.16
N ASP A 320 34.19 -4.78 -10.79
CA ASP A 320 33.39 -5.99 -10.56
C ASP A 320 32.41 -5.80 -9.40
N PHE A 321 32.85 -5.19 -8.30
CA PHE A 321 31.99 -4.85 -7.15
C PHE A 321 30.91 -3.83 -7.55
N TYR A 322 31.29 -2.78 -8.26
CA TYR A 322 30.35 -1.77 -8.75
C TYR A 322 29.20 -2.39 -9.56
N TYR A 323 29.51 -3.21 -10.57
CA TYR A 323 28.48 -3.84 -11.39
C TYR A 323 27.60 -4.84 -10.61
N ARG A 324 28.13 -5.43 -9.55
CA ARG A 324 27.35 -6.35 -8.72
C ARG A 324 26.39 -5.62 -7.78
N VAL A 325 26.76 -4.44 -7.31
CA VAL A 325 25.95 -3.62 -6.39
C VAL A 325 24.95 -2.76 -7.15
N ASN A 326 25.35 -2.22 -8.30
CA ASN A 326 24.53 -1.31 -9.12
C ASN A 326 23.73 -2.08 -10.19
N VAL A 327 22.71 -2.82 -9.76
CA VAL A 327 21.77 -3.52 -10.67
C VAL A 327 20.54 -2.66 -10.92
N LEU A 328 19.93 -2.12 -9.84
CA LEU A 328 18.83 -1.16 -9.91
C LEU A 328 19.28 0.15 -9.25
N GLU A 329 19.06 1.25 -9.94
CA GLU A 329 19.45 2.58 -9.49
C GLU A 329 18.23 3.42 -9.12
N ILE A 330 18.24 3.98 -7.90
CA ILE A 330 17.23 4.94 -7.44
C ILE A 330 17.94 6.25 -7.11
N LYS A 331 17.56 7.33 -7.80
CA LYS A 331 18.06 8.68 -7.50
C LYS A 331 17.05 9.43 -6.65
N LEU A 332 17.48 9.81 -5.46
CA LEU A 332 16.66 10.58 -4.53
C LEU A 332 16.90 12.08 -4.78
N PRO A 333 15.85 12.86 -5.13
CA PRO A 333 16.02 14.28 -5.40
C PRO A 333 16.40 15.05 -4.12
N PRO A 334 17.26 16.05 -4.20
CA PRO A 334 17.51 16.97 -3.09
C PRO A 334 16.26 17.82 -2.81
N LEU A 335 16.16 18.37 -1.61
CA LEU A 335 14.95 19.08 -1.17
C LEU A 335 14.63 20.32 -2.03
N ARG A 336 15.66 21.00 -2.56
CA ARG A 336 15.51 22.14 -3.48
C ARG A 336 14.83 21.79 -4.81
N GLU A 337 14.83 20.52 -5.23
CA GLU A 337 14.16 20.03 -6.44
C GLU A 337 12.72 19.51 -6.16
N ARG A 338 12.30 19.49 -4.87
CA ARG A 338 10.97 19.09 -4.43
C ARG A 338 10.40 20.04 -3.37
N ARG A 339 10.53 21.34 -3.60
CA ARG A 339 10.13 22.40 -2.65
C ARG A 339 8.65 22.35 -2.28
N GLU A 340 7.82 21.82 -3.15
CA GLU A 340 6.38 21.60 -2.90
C GLU A 340 6.10 20.57 -1.79
N ASP A 341 7.09 19.73 -1.44
CA ASP A 341 6.98 18.78 -0.33
C ASP A 341 7.27 19.42 1.04
N ILE A 342 7.91 20.59 1.08
CA ILE A 342 8.32 21.25 2.32
C ILE A 342 7.14 21.47 3.29
N PRO A 343 5.99 22.04 2.87
CA PRO A 343 4.86 22.24 3.77
C PRO A 343 4.32 20.93 4.34
N LEU A 344 4.30 19.88 3.52
CA LEU A 344 3.82 18.55 3.92
C LEU A 344 4.76 17.89 4.94
N LEU A 345 6.07 18.02 4.75
CA LEU A 345 7.10 17.55 5.67
C LEU A 345 6.97 18.26 7.02
N VAL A 346 6.87 19.59 7.02
CA VAL A 346 6.67 20.39 8.25
C VAL A 346 5.43 19.95 9.00
N LYS A 347 4.29 19.86 8.31
CA LYS A 347 3.03 19.40 8.87
C LYS A 347 3.17 18.00 9.49
N SER A 348 3.75 17.06 8.76
CA SER A 348 3.93 15.68 9.24
C SER A 348 4.77 15.58 10.52
N TRP A 349 5.77 16.42 10.69
CA TRP A 349 6.62 16.38 11.89
C TRP A 349 6.05 17.17 13.04
N SER A 350 5.40 18.31 12.79
CA SER A 350 4.73 19.07 13.83
C SER A 350 3.60 18.27 14.47
N GLU A 351 2.79 17.58 13.67
CA GLU A 351 1.73 16.69 14.15
C GLU A 351 2.28 15.54 15.03
N ARG A 352 3.41 14.92 14.63
CA ARG A 352 4.05 13.87 15.43
C ARG A 352 4.55 14.36 16.80
N ASN A 353 4.88 15.64 16.91
CA ASN A 353 5.28 16.27 18.16
C ASN A 353 4.09 16.85 18.94
N GLY A 354 2.85 16.65 18.47
CA GLY A 354 1.64 17.17 19.13
C GLY A 354 1.47 18.67 19.03
N VAL A 355 2.17 19.33 18.11
CA VAL A 355 2.12 20.79 17.90
C VAL A 355 1.61 21.08 16.50
N ASN A 356 0.64 21.99 16.40
CA ASN A 356 0.19 22.48 15.09
C ASN A 356 0.96 23.75 14.74
N LEU A 357 2.05 23.59 13.97
CA LEU A 357 2.87 24.72 13.53
C LEU A 357 2.17 25.49 12.41
N SER A 358 1.94 26.77 12.64
CA SER A 358 1.53 27.71 11.61
C SER A 358 2.76 28.34 10.95
N LEU A 359 2.81 28.27 9.61
CA LEU A 359 3.85 28.89 8.79
C LEU A 359 3.31 30.18 8.18
N PRO A 360 3.64 31.35 8.69
CA PRO A 360 3.32 32.63 8.07
C PRO A 360 3.83 32.71 6.62
N HIS A 361 3.22 33.58 5.83
CA HIS A 361 3.55 33.71 4.40
C HIS A 361 5.03 34.02 4.17
N GLU A 362 5.60 34.90 4.97
CA GLU A 362 7.02 35.31 4.91
C GLU A 362 7.96 34.13 5.17
N VAL A 363 7.66 33.29 6.17
CA VAL A 363 8.43 32.08 6.50
C VAL A 363 8.37 31.08 5.34
N ARG A 364 7.19 30.88 4.75
CA ARG A 364 7.03 30.00 3.57
C ARG A 364 7.87 30.48 2.38
N ILE A 365 7.89 31.77 2.12
CA ILE A 365 8.72 32.36 1.06
C ILE A 365 10.20 32.10 1.35
N ALA A 366 10.67 32.40 2.57
CA ALA A 366 12.05 32.17 2.96
C ALA A 366 12.46 30.69 2.82
N MET A 367 11.61 29.76 3.28
CA MET A 367 11.85 28.32 3.15
C MET A 367 11.91 27.86 1.69
N ASN A 368 11.12 28.44 0.80
CA ASN A 368 11.12 28.10 -0.62
C ASN A 368 12.35 28.67 -1.38
N HIS A 369 12.95 29.74 -0.91
CA HIS A 369 14.15 30.32 -1.53
C HIS A 369 15.45 29.70 -1.01
N TYR A 370 15.42 29.08 0.16
CA TYR A 370 16.61 28.47 0.73
C TYR A 370 16.98 27.16 0.03
N GLU A 371 18.28 26.92 -0.13
CA GLU A 371 18.80 25.79 -0.91
C GLU A 371 18.83 24.44 -0.15
N TRP A 372 18.64 24.47 1.15
CA TRP A 372 18.61 23.28 2.01
C TRP A 372 19.81 22.35 1.82
N PRO A 373 21.05 22.79 2.07
CA PRO A 373 22.24 21.96 1.87
C PRO A 373 22.24 20.68 2.70
N GLY A 374 21.60 20.68 3.88
CA GLY A 374 21.38 19.49 4.71
C GLY A 374 20.08 18.75 4.42
N ASN A 375 19.36 19.15 3.37
CA ASN A 375 18.14 18.53 2.88
C ASN A 375 17.06 18.33 3.96
N VAL A 376 16.41 17.17 3.97
CA VAL A 376 15.33 16.79 4.89
C VAL A 376 15.79 16.75 6.35
N ARG A 377 17.07 16.41 6.59
CA ARG A 377 17.64 16.40 7.95
C ARG A 377 17.73 17.81 8.51
N GLU A 378 18.18 18.77 7.71
CA GLU A 378 18.24 20.18 8.09
C GLU A 378 16.86 20.77 8.32
N LEU A 379 15.90 20.48 7.42
CA LEU A 379 14.51 20.90 7.57
C LEU A 379 13.89 20.32 8.85
N LYS A 380 14.15 19.05 9.15
CA LYS A 380 13.66 18.41 10.38
C LYS A 380 14.20 19.11 11.64
N ASN A 381 15.51 19.36 11.68
CA ASN A 381 16.13 20.08 12.80
C ASN A 381 15.54 21.50 12.94
N PHE A 382 15.27 22.18 11.83
CA PHE A 382 14.63 23.49 11.83
C PHE A 382 13.21 23.43 12.42
N VAL A 383 12.40 22.43 12.04
CA VAL A 383 11.05 22.23 12.60
C VAL A 383 11.11 21.88 14.09
N GLU A 384 12.02 20.99 14.50
CA GLU A 384 12.21 20.62 15.91
C GLU A 384 12.63 21.81 16.76
N TYR A 385 13.52 22.66 16.24
CA TYR A 385 13.87 23.92 16.89
C TYR A 385 12.64 24.85 17.00
N GLY A 386 11.91 25.02 15.90
CA GLY A 386 10.70 25.83 15.88
C GLY A 386 9.64 25.34 16.87
N VAL A 387 9.42 24.03 16.98
CA VAL A 387 8.48 23.44 17.97
C VAL A 387 8.91 23.76 19.41
N GLY A 388 10.22 23.76 19.69
CA GLY A 388 10.74 24.03 21.03
C GLY A 388 10.70 25.49 21.46
N PHE A 389 10.73 26.43 20.52
CA PHE A 389 10.91 27.87 20.80
C PHE A 389 9.77 28.76 20.26
N CYS A 390 8.81 28.23 19.48
CA CYS A 390 7.70 29.04 18.97
C CYS A 390 6.66 29.31 20.05
N GLU A 391 6.23 30.57 20.17
CA GLU A 391 5.09 30.95 20.98
C GLU A 391 3.79 30.68 20.20
N HIS A 392 2.81 30.03 20.85
CA HIS A 392 1.50 29.73 20.27
C HIS A 392 1.51 28.93 18.95
N GLY A 393 2.59 28.18 18.66
CA GLY A 393 2.71 27.37 17.44
C GLY A 393 2.96 28.19 16.16
N VAL A 394 3.34 29.46 16.26
CA VAL A 394 3.64 30.32 15.11
C VAL A 394 5.15 30.44 14.93
N LEU A 395 5.66 29.98 13.80
CA LEU A 395 7.07 30.12 13.45
C LEU A 395 7.30 31.52 12.86
N THR A 396 8.21 32.30 13.46
CA THR A 396 8.54 33.64 12.96
C THR A 396 9.91 33.68 12.28
N LEU A 397 10.15 34.68 11.41
CA LEU A 397 11.46 34.86 10.76
C LEU A 397 12.60 35.09 11.76
N ASP A 398 12.29 35.65 12.94
CA ASP A 398 13.30 35.90 13.96
C ASP A 398 13.83 34.63 14.62
N LEU A 399 13.01 33.57 14.63
CA LEU A 399 13.43 32.24 15.06
C LEU A 399 14.25 31.50 13.98
N MET A 400 14.26 32.00 12.76
CA MET A 400 15.07 31.44 11.70
C MET A 400 16.53 31.83 11.89
N ASP A 401 17.41 30.86 11.82
CA ASP A 401 18.86 31.04 11.88
C ASP A 401 19.31 32.15 10.91
N SER A 402 20.34 32.87 11.23
CA SER A 402 20.97 33.92 10.40
C SER A 402 21.21 33.48 8.96
N ARG A 403 21.44 32.20 8.73
CA ARG A 403 21.60 31.58 7.40
C ARG A 403 20.39 31.77 6.49
N PHE A 404 19.17 31.80 7.03
CA PHE A 404 17.94 32.07 6.27
C PHE A 404 17.75 33.57 6.01
N LYS A 405 18.27 34.42 6.92
CA LYS A 405 18.18 35.88 6.80
C LYS A 405 19.09 36.45 5.69
N THR A 406 20.15 35.72 5.36
CA THR A 406 21.14 36.12 4.30
C THR A 406 20.79 35.56 2.93
N ALA A 407 19.81 34.70 2.81
CA ALA A 407 19.28 34.22 1.52
C ALA A 407 18.45 35.33 0.86
N SER A 408 19.07 36.44 0.52
CA SER A 408 18.50 37.39 -0.44
C SER A 408 18.20 36.61 -1.73
N PRO A 409 17.06 36.83 -2.39
CA PRO A 409 16.80 36.22 -3.67
C PRO A 409 18.01 36.44 -4.57
N PRO A 410 18.48 35.44 -5.33
CA PRO A 410 19.58 35.65 -6.26
C PRO A 410 19.24 36.88 -7.10
N PRO A 411 20.18 37.80 -7.31
CA PRO A 411 19.91 38.99 -8.09
C PRO A 411 19.27 38.52 -9.39
N VAL A 412 18.07 39.01 -9.67
CA VAL A 412 17.41 38.80 -10.96
C VAL A 412 18.49 39.21 -11.97
N LYS A 413 19.01 38.25 -12.72
CA LYS A 413 19.85 38.55 -13.89
C LYS A 413 18.96 39.36 -14.82
N THR A 414 18.96 40.68 -14.63
CA THR A 414 18.58 41.61 -15.67
C THR A 414 19.47 41.22 -16.83
N GLU A 415 18.90 40.60 -17.84
CA GLU A 415 19.56 40.44 -19.13
C GLU A 415 20.14 41.80 -19.44
N LYS A 416 21.47 41.91 -19.36
CA LYS A 416 22.19 43.07 -19.83
C LYS A 416 21.72 43.26 -21.26
N GLY A 417 21.13 44.43 -21.49
CA GLY A 417 20.50 44.79 -22.74
C GLY A 417 21.30 44.31 -23.93
N MET A 418 20.61 43.73 -24.87
CA MET A 418 21.12 43.54 -26.20
C MET A 418 21.83 44.85 -26.62
N PRO A 419 23.07 44.80 -27.12
CA PRO A 419 23.66 45.99 -27.71
C PRO A 419 22.74 46.50 -28.80
N SER A 420 22.37 47.76 -28.71
CA SER A 420 21.59 48.44 -29.73
C SER A 420 22.22 48.17 -31.09
N PRO A 421 21.46 47.85 -32.15
CA PRO A 421 22.03 47.69 -33.48
C PRO A 421 22.76 48.97 -33.89
N PRO A 422 23.90 48.89 -34.60
CA PRO A 422 24.62 50.08 -35.06
C PRO A 422 23.71 50.96 -35.90
N PRO A 423 23.86 52.31 -35.82
CA PRO A 423 23.04 53.21 -36.64
C PRO A 423 23.31 52.89 -38.11
N GLY A 424 22.24 52.62 -38.85
CA GLY A 424 22.30 52.42 -40.29
C GLY A 424 22.80 53.69 -40.99
N PRO A 425 23.45 53.59 -42.18
CA PRO A 425 24.01 54.73 -42.89
C PRO A 425 22.93 55.78 -43.16
N ALA A 426 23.28 57.02 -42.91
CA ALA A 426 22.41 58.19 -43.20
C ALA A 426 21.90 58.11 -44.65
N ARG A 427 20.62 58.02 -44.79
CA ARG A 427 20.00 58.21 -46.11
C ARG A 427 20.08 59.70 -46.47
N ASP A 428 20.85 59.98 -47.52
CA ASP A 428 20.88 61.25 -48.20
C ASP A 428 19.48 61.58 -48.71
N THR A 429 18.87 62.63 -48.13
CA THR A 429 17.64 63.24 -48.59
C THR A 429 17.95 64.32 -49.59
N ALA A 430 18.41 63.92 -50.77
CA ALA A 430 18.57 64.83 -51.89
C ALA A 430 18.40 64.02 -53.19
N GLU A 431 17.12 63.64 -53.48
CA GLU A 431 16.72 63.34 -54.88
C GLU A 431 15.22 62.91 -54.92
N TYR A 432 14.33 63.87 -54.67
CA TYR A 432 12.93 63.80 -55.13
C TYR A 432 12.36 65.23 -55.22
N ASP A 433 13.00 66.06 -56.08
CA ASP A 433 12.37 67.16 -56.70
C ASP A 433 12.81 67.11 -58.16
N ARG A 434 12.12 66.33 -58.99
CA ARG A 434 11.96 66.39 -60.45
C ARG A 434 11.33 65.09 -60.95
N ILE A 435 10.05 65.07 -61.06
CA ILE A 435 9.17 64.73 -62.17
C ILE A 435 7.75 64.47 -61.63
#